data_33db61f38d5cb82da4a11ed6660274ba
#
_entry.id   33db61f38d5cb82da4a11ed6660274ba
#
_cell.length_a   1.000
_cell.length_b   1.000
_cell.length_c   1.000
_cell.angle_alpha   90.00
_cell.angle_beta   90.00
_cell.angle_gamma   90.00
#
_symmetry.space_group_name_H-M   'P 1'
#
loop_
_entity.id
_entity.type
_entity.pdbx_description
1 polymer ?
#
loop_
_entity_poly.entity_id
_entity_poly.type
_entity_poly.pdbx_seq_one_letter_code
_entity_poly.pdbx_strand_id
1 'polypeptide(L)'
;MIELKNISVTFQQKKQEIQAVQDVSLTIDKGDIYGIVGYSGAGKSTLVRVINLLQRPTAGTVIINKENILTFSKKELRQQRKKIGMIFQHFNLMSAKTVWENVALPLKVSNYNKADIDQRVNEVLALVGLADKSGYYPSQLSGGQKQRVGIARALVHHPEILLCDEATSALDPESTATILALLKKINQELGLTIVLITHEMQVIREICDQVVVIDQGEIVEAGQVWSVFSRPEQQITQELLNLEQITLPFKISPLPDEDSSSTRYSRTTC
;
A
#
# COMPACT_ATOMS: atom_id res chain seq x y z
N MET A 1 -4.07 -5.11 -17.06
CA MET A 1 -3.36 -6.25 -16.48
C MET A 1 -4.23 -7.05 -15.53
N ILE A 2 -4.95 -6.41 -14.61
CA ILE A 2 -5.90 -7.02 -13.68
C ILE A 2 -7.29 -6.53 -14.06
N GLU A 3 -8.27 -7.43 -14.18
CA GLU A 3 -9.68 -7.08 -14.39
C GLU A 3 -10.52 -7.81 -13.35
N LEU A 4 -11.24 -7.05 -12.55
CA LEU A 4 -12.29 -7.53 -11.66
C LEU A 4 -13.64 -7.23 -12.31
N LYS A 5 -14.52 -8.23 -12.44
CA LYS A 5 -15.83 -8.07 -13.08
C LYS A 5 -16.92 -8.54 -12.14
N ASN A 6 -17.78 -7.61 -11.72
CA ASN A 6 -18.94 -7.83 -10.87
C ASN A 6 -18.60 -8.63 -9.60
N ILE A 7 -17.50 -8.25 -8.95
CA ILE A 7 -17.01 -8.93 -7.75
C ILE A 7 -17.89 -8.63 -6.56
N SER A 8 -18.41 -9.70 -5.94
CA SER A 8 -19.08 -9.61 -4.65
C SER A 8 -18.46 -10.58 -3.66
N VAL A 9 -18.36 -10.16 -2.41
CA VAL A 9 -17.86 -10.97 -1.29
C VAL A 9 -18.80 -10.84 -0.11
N THR A 10 -19.41 -11.95 0.28
CA THR A 10 -20.27 -12.04 1.44
C THR A 10 -19.68 -12.99 2.48
N PHE A 11 -19.59 -12.54 3.71
CA PHE A 11 -19.18 -13.37 4.85
C PHE A 11 -20.39 -13.79 5.67
N GLN A 12 -20.45 -15.05 6.01
CA GLN A 12 -21.44 -15.54 6.99
C GLN A 12 -20.87 -15.46 8.40
N GLN A 13 -21.43 -14.62 9.24
CA GLN A 13 -21.05 -14.47 10.64
C GLN A 13 -22.22 -14.79 11.56
N LYS A 14 -22.18 -15.97 12.19
CA LYS A 14 -23.23 -16.51 13.09
C LYS A 14 -24.59 -16.65 12.42
N LYS A 15 -25.41 -15.59 12.35
CA LYS A 15 -26.75 -15.56 11.73
C LYS A 15 -26.94 -14.33 10.81
N GLN A 16 -25.88 -13.59 10.55
CA GLN A 16 -25.92 -12.39 9.70
C GLN A 16 -25.00 -12.57 8.49
N GLU A 17 -25.47 -12.12 7.36
CA GLU A 17 -24.67 -11.97 6.15
C GLU A 17 -24.08 -10.56 6.12
N ILE A 18 -22.75 -10.49 6.02
CA ILE A 18 -22.04 -9.21 5.86
C ILE A 18 -21.50 -9.18 4.44
N GLN A 19 -22.06 -8.30 3.63
CA GLN A 19 -21.59 -8.06 2.28
C GLN A 19 -20.43 -7.06 2.33
N ALA A 20 -19.20 -7.56 2.21
CA ALA A 20 -18.00 -6.75 2.35
C ALA A 20 -17.56 -6.11 1.02
N VAL A 21 -17.98 -6.66 -0.12
CA VAL A 21 -17.76 -6.12 -1.46
C VAL A 21 -19.03 -6.38 -2.28
N GLN A 22 -19.50 -5.38 -3.02
CA GLN A 22 -20.78 -5.42 -3.73
C GLN A 22 -20.58 -4.97 -5.18
N ASP A 23 -20.70 -5.91 -6.10
CA ASP A 23 -20.71 -5.69 -7.56
C ASP A 23 -19.55 -4.80 -8.08
N VAL A 24 -18.37 -4.95 -7.51
CA VAL A 24 -17.20 -4.15 -7.87
C VAL A 24 -16.62 -4.60 -9.20
N SER A 25 -16.52 -3.66 -10.15
CA SER A 25 -15.81 -3.83 -11.42
C SER A 25 -14.69 -2.81 -11.54
N LEU A 26 -13.49 -3.27 -11.89
CA LEU A 26 -12.28 -2.44 -11.86
C LEU A 26 -11.23 -3.02 -12.80
N THR A 27 -10.54 -2.16 -13.54
CA THR A 27 -9.41 -2.52 -14.41
C THR A 27 -8.16 -1.78 -13.96
N ILE A 28 -7.03 -2.51 -13.86
CA ILE A 28 -5.72 -1.97 -13.53
C ILE A 28 -4.77 -2.32 -14.67
N ASP A 29 -4.17 -1.31 -15.25
CA ASP A 29 -3.24 -1.47 -16.36
C ASP A 29 -1.85 -1.91 -15.90
N LYS A 30 -1.06 -2.42 -16.83
CA LYS A 30 0.29 -2.89 -16.53
C LYS A 30 1.22 -1.71 -16.27
N GLY A 31 1.92 -1.75 -15.15
CA GLY A 31 2.90 -0.72 -14.77
C GLY A 31 2.31 0.42 -13.94
N ASP A 32 0.99 0.50 -13.80
CA ASP A 32 0.36 1.53 -12.98
C ASP A 32 0.62 1.32 -11.48
N ILE A 33 0.65 2.42 -10.75
CA ILE A 33 0.47 2.43 -9.30
C ILE A 33 -0.99 2.84 -9.03
N TYR A 34 -1.79 1.87 -8.64
CA TYR A 34 -3.23 2.01 -8.47
C TYR A 34 -3.61 2.09 -7.00
N GLY A 35 -4.25 3.18 -6.60
CA GLY A 35 -4.69 3.42 -5.23
C GLY A 35 -6.12 2.95 -4.98
N ILE A 36 -6.35 2.30 -3.84
CA ILE A 36 -7.67 1.95 -3.33
C ILE A 36 -7.83 2.62 -1.98
N VAL A 37 -8.77 3.56 -1.87
CA VAL A 37 -8.97 4.39 -0.69
C VAL A 37 -10.42 4.31 -0.19
N GLY A 38 -10.62 4.60 1.09
CA GLY A 38 -11.92 4.59 1.76
C GLY A 38 -11.76 4.41 3.26
N TYR A 39 -12.84 4.55 4.02
CA TYR A 39 -12.80 4.38 5.48
C TYR A 39 -12.46 2.96 5.92
N SER A 40 -12.11 2.80 7.20
CA SER A 40 -11.93 1.49 7.80
C SER A 40 -13.23 0.67 7.68
N GLY A 41 -13.12 -0.59 7.26
CA GLY A 41 -14.30 -1.43 7.05
C GLY A 41 -14.98 -1.31 5.69
N ALA A 42 -14.58 -0.37 4.81
CA ALA A 42 -15.19 -0.18 3.48
C ALA A 42 -15.00 -1.35 2.48
N GLY A 43 -14.25 -2.41 2.84
CA GLY A 43 -14.05 -3.57 1.96
C GLY A 43 -12.70 -3.64 1.24
N LYS A 44 -11.82 -2.62 1.37
CA LYS A 44 -10.54 -2.50 0.66
C LYS A 44 -9.64 -3.74 0.76
N SER A 45 -9.30 -4.16 1.98
CA SER A 45 -8.44 -5.33 2.20
C SER A 45 -9.08 -6.62 1.69
N THR A 46 -10.42 -6.73 1.73
CA THR A 46 -11.15 -7.85 1.14
C THR A 46 -10.96 -7.87 -0.37
N LEU A 47 -11.12 -6.71 -1.03
CA LEU A 47 -10.96 -6.59 -2.48
C LEU A 47 -9.54 -6.96 -2.94
N VAL A 48 -8.50 -6.46 -2.25
CA VAL A 48 -7.11 -6.83 -2.59
C VAL A 48 -6.85 -8.32 -2.38
N ARG A 49 -7.42 -8.92 -1.35
CA ARG A 49 -7.30 -10.39 -1.13
C ARG A 49 -8.03 -11.21 -2.17
N VAL A 50 -8.99 -10.63 -2.89
CA VAL A 50 -9.61 -11.26 -4.05
C VAL A 50 -8.65 -11.33 -5.23
N ILE A 51 -7.82 -10.32 -5.47
CA ILE A 51 -6.86 -10.28 -6.60
C ILE A 51 -5.91 -11.49 -6.57
N ASN A 52 -5.46 -11.94 -5.39
CA ASN A 52 -4.59 -13.11 -5.25
C ASN A 52 -5.32 -14.39 -4.80
N LEU A 53 -6.66 -14.33 -4.76
CA LEU A 53 -7.55 -15.39 -4.27
C LEU A 53 -7.20 -15.91 -2.85
N LEU A 54 -6.62 -15.07 -1.98
CA LEU A 54 -6.63 -15.33 -0.53
C LEU A 54 -8.05 -15.30 0.01
N GLN A 55 -8.90 -14.44 -0.58
CA GLN A 55 -10.35 -14.46 -0.42
C GLN A 55 -10.98 -14.81 -1.78
N ARG A 56 -11.77 -15.88 -1.85
CA ARG A 56 -12.57 -16.16 -3.05
C ARG A 56 -13.82 -15.28 -3.05
N PRO A 57 -14.15 -14.64 -4.18
CA PRO A 57 -15.41 -13.92 -4.31
C PRO A 57 -16.60 -14.89 -4.28
N THR A 58 -17.76 -14.41 -3.82
CA THR A 58 -19.05 -15.13 -3.87
C THR A 58 -19.66 -15.06 -5.26
N ALA A 59 -19.40 -13.97 -5.99
CA ALA A 59 -19.80 -13.79 -7.38
C ALA A 59 -18.75 -12.96 -8.13
N GLY A 60 -18.83 -13.00 -9.45
CA GLY A 60 -17.96 -12.25 -10.36
C GLY A 60 -16.77 -13.05 -10.88
N THR A 61 -15.83 -12.35 -11.54
CA THR A 61 -14.70 -12.95 -12.24
C THR A 61 -13.42 -12.15 -11.98
N VAL A 62 -12.32 -12.86 -11.72
CA VAL A 62 -10.98 -12.28 -11.53
C VAL A 62 -10.09 -12.71 -12.70
N ILE A 63 -9.69 -11.74 -13.50
CA ILE A 63 -8.84 -11.96 -14.68
C ILE A 63 -7.47 -11.32 -14.44
N ILE A 64 -6.40 -12.08 -14.59
CA ILE A 64 -5.02 -11.58 -14.53
C ILE A 64 -4.31 -12.03 -15.79
N ASN A 65 -3.72 -11.08 -16.52
CA ASN A 65 -3.05 -11.35 -17.80
C ASN A 65 -3.94 -12.11 -18.79
N LYS A 66 -5.24 -11.74 -18.87
CA LYS A 66 -6.28 -12.35 -19.73
C LYS A 66 -6.72 -13.76 -19.29
N GLU A 67 -6.26 -14.30 -18.18
CA GLU A 67 -6.63 -15.59 -17.65
C GLU A 67 -7.57 -15.45 -16.43
N ASN A 68 -8.69 -16.18 -16.43
CA ASN A 68 -9.59 -16.23 -15.29
C ASN A 68 -8.99 -17.14 -14.19
N ILE A 69 -8.42 -16.56 -13.16
CA ILE A 69 -7.75 -17.30 -12.09
C ILE A 69 -8.68 -18.08 -11.17
N LEU A 70 -10.01 -17.83 -11.24
CA LEU A 70 -11.00 -18.61 -10.47
C LEU A 70 -11.10 -20.06 -10.95
N THR A 71 -10.76 -20.32 -12.23
CA THR A 71 -10.77 -21.65 -12.83
C THR A 71 -9.50 -22.46 -12.58
N PHE A 72 -8.47 -21.84 -12.01
CA PHE A 72 -7.18 -22.47 -11.79
C PHE A 72 -7.25 -23.61 -10.77
N SER A 73 -6.56 -24.69 -11.06
CA SER A 73 -6.26 -25.75 -10.09
C SER A 73 -5.40 -25.22 -8.95
N LYS A 74 -5.32 -25.96 -7.85
CA LYS A 74 -4.44 -25.59 -6.71
C LYS A 74 -2.98 -25.43 -7.11
N LYS A 75 -2.49 -26.19 -8.09
CA LYS A 75 -1.11 -26.11 -8.59
C LYS A 75 -0.90 -24.83 -9.40
N GLU A 76 -1.79 -24.52 -10.32
CA GLU A 76 -1.76 -23.30 -11.15
C GLU A 76 -1.87 -22.06 -10.27
N LEU A 77 -2.79 -22.05 -9.32
CA LEU A 77 -2.94 -20.93 -8.38
C LEU A 77 -1.68 -20.69 -7.52
N ARG A 78 -0.97 -21.75 -7.13
CA ARG A 78 0.33 -21.60 -6.45
C ARG A 78 1.38 -20.94 -7.35
N GLN A 79 1.41 -21.26 -8.63
CA GLN A 79 2.33 -20.63 -9.59
C GLN A 79 1.93 -19.17 -9.83
N GLN A 80 0.62 -18.91 -10.00
CA GLN A 80 0.12 -17.55 -10.15
C GLN A 80 0.47 -16.66 -8.95
N ARG A 81 0.32 -17.17 -7.72
CA ARG A 81 0.67 -16.42 -6.51
C ARG A 81 2.16 -16.07 -6.38
N LYS A 82 3.06 -16.80 -7.04
CA LYS A 82 4.48 -16.40 -7.09
C LYS A 82 4.69 -15.13 -7.91
N LYS A 83 3.80 -14.86 -8.89
CA LYS A 83 3.82 -13.64 -9.69
C LYS A 83 3.17 -12.45 -9.00
N ILE A 84 2.63 -12.65 -7.79
CA ILE A 84 1.95 -11.60 -7.01
C ILE A 84 2.63 -11.50 -5.65
N GLY A 85 3.43 -10.45 -5.46
CA GLY A 85 3.97 -10.09 -4.15
C GLY A 85 2.89 -9.46 -3.27
N MET A 86 2.97 -9.67 -1.95
CA MET A 86 2.07 -9.00 -1.01
C MET A 86 2.84 -8.46 0.18
N ILE A 87 2.60 -7.19 0.48
CA ILE A 87 3.07 -6.46 1.64
C ILE A 87 1.88 -6.28 2.57
N PHE A 88 2.08 -6.56 3.86
CA PHE A 88 1.04 -6.54 4.88
C PHE A 88 1.26 -5.37 5.85
N GLN A 89 0.18 -4.88 6.44
CA GLN A 89 0.17 -3.82 7.44
C GLN A 89 1.13 -4.09 8.63
N HIS A 90 1.17 -5.31 9.15
CA HIS A 90 1.96 -5.71 10.33
C HIS A 90 3.25 -6.45 9.97
N PHE A 91 3.97 -6.06 8.92
CA PHE A 91 5.22 -6.66 8.46
C PHE A 91 5.21 -8.20 8.30
N ASN A 92 4.55 -8.93 9.18
CA ASN A 92 4.44 -10.40 9.24
C ASN A 92 5.80 -11.10 9.13
N LEU A 93 6.82 -10.57 9.83
CA LEU A 93 8.14 -11.16 9.89
C LEU A 93 8.19 -12.25 10.97
N MET A 94 8.92 -13.31 10.67
CA MET A 94 9.22 -14.35 11.65
C MET A 94 10.28 -13.85 12.64
N SER A 95 9.89 -13.58 13.88
CA SER A 95 10.75 -13.00 14.92
C SER A 95 11.99 -13.84 15.25
N ALA A 96 11.85 -15.18 15.15
CA ALA A 96 12.93 -16.14 15.40
C ALA A 96 13.87 -16.35 14.18
N LYS A 97 13.70 -15.60 13.09
CA LYS A 97 14.49 -15.69 11.87
C LYS A 97 15.19 -14.37 11.57
N THR A 98 16.38 -14.48 11.00
CA THR A 98 17.13 -13.29 10.53
C THR A 98 16.41 -12.63 9.36
N VAL A 99 16.87 -11.42 8.99
CA VAL A 99 16.44 -10.70 7.77
C VAL A 99 16.61 -11.59 6.54
N TRP A 100 17.79 -12.17 6.37
CA TRP A 100 18.09 -13.07 5.26
C TRP A 100 17.12 -14.25 5.22
N GLU A 101 16.90 -14.91 6.35
CA GLU A 101 16.01 -16.06 6.43
C GLU A 101 14.53 -15.71 6.16
N ASN A 102 14.07 -14.54 6.60
CA ASN A 102 12.72 -14.04 6.30
C ASN A 102 12.53 -13.84 4.80
N VAL A 103 13.51 -13.26 4.11
CA VAL A 103 13.46 -13.02 2.66
C VAL A 103 13.63 -14.31 1.87
N ALA A 104 14.48 -15.25 2.34
CA ALA A 104 14.72 -16.53 1.69
C ALA A 104 13.53 -17.51 1.79
N LEU A 105 12.63 -17.32 2.76
CA LEU A 105 11.57 -18.28 3.09
C LEU A 105 10.70 -18.67 1.89
N PRO A 106 10.16 -17.75 1.05
CA PRO A 106 9.33 -18.12 -0.09
C PRO A 106 10.08 -19.00 -1.12
N LEU A 107 11.37 -18.74 -1.35
CA LEU A 107 12.19 -19.53 -2.25
C LEU A 107 12.46 -20.94 -1.70
N LYS A 108 12.76 -21.05 -0.37
CA LYS A 108 12.93 -22.34 0.30
C LYS A 108 11.66 -23.20 0.22
N VAL A 109 10.49 -22.62 0.48
CA VAL A 109 9.19 -23.31 0.37
C VAL A 109 8.89 -23.72 -1.07
N SER A 110 9.46 -23.02 -2.03
CA SER A 110 9.32 -23.32 -3.46
C SER A 110 10.40 -24.27 -4.02
N ASN A 111 11.27 -24.83 -3.14
CA ASN A 111 12.34 -25.78 -3.46
C ASN A 111 13.36 -25.25 -4.47
N TYR A 112 13.72 -23.96 -4.40
CA TYR A 112 14.84 -23.41 -5.16
C TYR A 112 16.17 -23.99 -4.63
N ASN A 113 17.19 -24.10 -5.47
CA ASN A 113 18.51 -24.52 -5.01
C ASN A 113 19.17 -23.41 -4.16
N LYS A 114 20.19 -23.79 -3.37
CA LYS A 114 20.84 -22.88 -2.43
C LYS A 114 21.50 -21.69 -3.13
N ALA A 115 22.17 -21.92 -4.25
CA ALA A 115 22.90 -20.87 -4.96
C ALA A 115 21.94 -19.78 -5.49
N ASP A 116 20.80 -20.19 -6.09
CA ASP A 116 19.77 -19.25 -6.57
C ASP A 116 19.15 -18.47 -5.41
N ILE A 117 18.93 -19.13 -4.25
CA ILE A 117 18.41 -18.45 -3.04
C ILE A 117 19.41 -17.41 -2.56
N ASP A 118 20.70 -17.78 -2.41
CA ASP A 118 21.75 -16.89 -1.92
C ASP A 118 21.87 -15.66 -2.82
N GLN A 119 21.95 -15.87 -4.14
CA GLN A 119 22.03 -14.79 -5.12
C GLN A 119 20.81 -13.87 -5.02
N ARG A 120 19.61 -14.44 -5.11
CA ARG A 120 18.38 -13.65 -5.21
C ARG A 120 18.07 -12.87 -3.92
N VAL A 121 18.33 -13.46 -2.76
CA VAL A 121 18.16 -12.77 -1.48
C VAL A 121 19.10 -11.58 -1.36
N ASN A 122 20.37 -11.73 -1.75
CA ASN A 122 21.33 -10.63 -1.73
C ASN A 122 20.94 -9.50 -2.70
N GLU A 123 20.45 -9.82 -3.91
CA GLU A 123 19.95 -8.84 -4.87
C GLU A 123 18.80 -8.00 -4.30
N VAL A 124 17.77 -8.65 -3.73
CA VAL A 124 16.61 -7.91 -3.19
C VAL A 124 16.95 -7.16 -1.92
N LEU A 125 17.87 -7.66 -1.07
CA LEU A 125 18.34 -6.93 0.10
C LEU A 125 19.15 -5.68 -0.29
N ALA A 126 19.97 -5.77 -1.34
CA ALA A 126 20.65 -4.60 -1.88
C ALA A 126 19.67 -3.58 -2.45
N LEU A 127 18.64 -4.03 -3.21
CA LEU A 127 17.60 -3.18 -3.78
C LEU A 127 16.86 -2.37 -2.71
N VAL A 128 16.55 -2.97 -1.56
CA VAL A 128 15.85 -2.29 -0.46
C VAL A 128 16.80 -1.60 0.54
N GLY A 129 18.12 -1.61 0.29
CA GLY A 129 19.13 -0.95 1.12
C GLY A 129 19.33 -1.61 2.50
N LEU A 130 19.29 -2.95 2.57
CA LEU A 130 19.46 -3.73 3.80
C LEU A 130 20.53 -4.84 3.68
N ALA A 131 21.46 -4.73 2.73
CA ALA A 131 22.51 -5.74 2.54
C ALA A 131 23.37 -5.94 3.81
N ASP A 132 23.68 -4.86 4.53
CA ASP A 132 24.45 -4.85 5.79
C ASP A 132 23.67 -5.39 6.99
N LYS A 133 22.36 -5.58 6.87
CA LYS A 133 21.45 -6.04 7.93
C LYS A 133 21.00 -7.50 7.77
N SER A 134 21.55 -8.24 6.81
CA SER A 134 21.12 -9.60 6.47
C SER A 134 21.10 -10.58 7.66
N GLY A 135 22.05 -10.46 8.58
CA GLY A 135 22.16 -11.27 9.80
C GLY A 135 21.34 -10.78 11.01
N TYR A 136 20.69 -9.61 10.92
CA TYR A 136 19.91 -9.04 12.02
C TYR A 136 18.57 -9.75 12.20
N TYR A 137 18.05 -9.73 13.42
CA TYR A 137 16.69 -10.20 13.74
C TYR A 137 15.68 -9.03 13.68
N PRO A 138 14.40 -9.30 13.45
CA PRO A 138 13.36 -8.25 13.41
C PRO A 138 13.31 -7.35 14.65
N SER A 139 13.65 -7.87 15.83
CA SER A 139 13.72 -7.10 17.08
C SER A 139 14.78 -5.99 17.07
N GLN A 140 15.78 -6.10 16.20
CA GLN A 140 16.92 -5.17 16.09
C GLN A 140 16.70 -4.10 15.00
N LEU A 141 15.52 -4.10 14.36
CA LEU A 141 15.19 -3.23 13.23
C LEU A 141 14.16 -2.17 13.60
N SER A 142 14.29 -0.97 13.01
CA SER A 142 13.23 0.05 13.04
C SER A 142 11.98 -0.40 12.27
N GLY A 143 10.85 0.30 12.42
CA GLY A 143 9.62 0.05 11.68
C GLY A 143 9.82 0.09 10.16
N GLY A 144 10.47 1.16 9.66
CA GLY A 144 10.79 1.30 8.24
C GLY A 144 11.74 0.22 7.71
N GLN A 145 12.71 -0.24 8.54
CA GLN A 145 13.58 -1.37 8.18
C GLN A 145 12.80 -2.68 8.11
N LYS A 146 11.90 -2.97 9.06
CA LYS A 146 11.01 -4.14 9.02
C LYS A 146 10.14 -4.14 7.76
N GLN A 147 9.62 -2.98 7.39
CA GLN A 147 8.83 -2.83 6.17
C GLN A 147 9.65 -3.12 4.91
N ARG A 148 10.89 -2.61 4.84
CA ARG A 148 11.81 -2.93 3.74
C ARG A 148 12.13 -4.43 3.65
N VAL A 149 12.24 -5.14 4.76
CA VAL A 149 12.35 -6.62 4.77
C VAL A 149 11.08 -7.27 4.19
N GLY A 150 9.90 -6.76 4.55
CA GLY A 150 8.61 -7.21 3.99
C GLY A 150 8.55 -7.01 2.47
N ILE A 151 9.01 -5.86 1.98
CA ILE A 151 9.11 -5.55 0.55
C ILE A 151 10.08 -6.52 -0.14
N ALA A 152 11.31 -6.70 0.39
CA ALA A 152 12.28 -7.63 -0.17
C ALA A 152 11.72 -9.06 -0.28
N ARG A 153 11.04 -9.53 0.77
CA ARG A 153 10.37 -10.84 0.76
C ARG A 153 9.27 -10.95 -0.30
N ALA A 154 8.51 -9.88 -0.52
CA ALA A 154 7.48 -9.84 -1.55
C ALA A 154 8.06 -9.87 -2.98
N LEU A 155 9.26 -9.32 -3.18
CA LEU A 155 9.95 -9.21 -4.47
C LEU A 155 10.77 -10.45 -4.85
N VAL A 156 11.00 -11.38 -3.93
CA VAL A 156 12.00 -12.45 -4.11
C VAL A 156 11.68 -13.41 -5.25
N HIS A 157 10.42 -13.57 -5.62
CA HIS A 157 9.95 -14.41 -6.74
C HIS A 157 9.87 -13.69 -8.10
N HIS A 158 10.40 -12.48 -8.24
CA HIS A 158 10.21 -11.64 -9.44
C HIS A 158 8.72 -11.47 -9.80
N PRO A 159 7.90 -10.92 -8.89
CA PRO A 159 6.48 -10.75 -9.16
C PRO A 159 6.24 -9.76 -10.31
N GLU A 160 5.08 -9.86 -10.94
CA GLU A 160 4.57 -8.90 -11.92
C GLU A 160 3.63 -7.87 -11.27
N ILE A 161 3.05 -8.24 -10.13
CA ILE A 161 2.10 -7.45 -9.35
C ILE A 161 2.56 -7.38 -7.90
N LEU A 162 2.46 -6.20 -7.28
CA LEU A 162 2.72 -5.98 -5.87
C LEU A 162 1.47 -5.43 -5.20
N LEU A 163 0.90 -6.17 -4.27
CA LEU A 163 -0.25 -5.77 -3.47
C LEU A 163 0.25 -5.20 -2.13
N CYS A 164 -0.15 -3.99 -1.80
CA CYS A 164 0.24 -3.29 -0.58
C CYS A 164 -1.00 -3.03 0.29
N ASP A 165 -1.19 -3.82 1.33
CA ASP A 165 -2.29 -3.68 2.29
C ASP A 165 -1.83 -2.80 3.46
N GLU A 166 -2.12 -1.49 3.40
CA GLU A 166 -1.74 -0.47 4.37
C GLU A 166 -0.24 -0.47 4.73
N ALA A 167 0.62 -0.49 3.71
CA ALA A 167 2.06 -0.69 3.85
C ALA A 167 2.79 0.41 4.65
N THR A 168 2.17 1.54 4.92
CA THR A 168 2.76 2.70 5.62
C THR A 168 2.08 3.06 6.93
N SER A 169 0.89 2.53 7.22
CA SER A 169 0.04 2.93 8.35
C SER A 169 0.67 2.75 9.74
N ALA A 170 1.70 1.90 9.86
CA ALA A 170 2.42 1.65 11.12
C ALA A 170 3.79 2.37 11.19
N LEU A 171 4.05 3.34 10.31
CA LEU A 171 5.33 4.03 10.18
C LEU A 171 5.20 5.51 10.56
N ASP A 172 6.33 6.08 10.97
CA ASP A 172 6.48 7.52 11.11
C ASP A 172 6.56 8.21 9.73
N PRO A 173 6.31 9.53 9.63
CA PRO A 173 6.25 10.23 8.35
C PRO A 173 7.54 10.12 7.50
N GLU A 174 8.72 10.13 8.13
CA GLU A 174 10.01 10.02 7.42
C GLU A 174 10.19 8.61 6.84
N SER A 175 9.87 7.59 7.63
CA SER A 175 9.87 6.20 7.17
C SER A 175 8.84 5.99 6.05
N THR A 176 7.65 6.60 6.15
CA THR A 176 6.61 6.57 5.12
C THR A 176 7.14 7.12 3.80
N ALA A 177 7.70 8.33 3.79
CA ALA A 177 8.28 8.94 2.56
C ALA A 177 9.36 8.04 1.94
N THR A 178 10.24 7.45 2.78
CA THR A 178 11.28 6.52 2.33
C THR A 178 10.68 5.27 1.65
N ILE A 179 9.61 4.69 2.21
CA ILE A 179 8.94 3.51 1.64
C ILE A 179 8.22 3.87 0.34
N LEU A 180 7.54 5.01 0.26
CA LEU A 180 6.86 5.46 -0.95
C LEU A 180 7.87 5.70 -2.09
N ALA A 181 8.99 6.36 -1.81
CA ALA A 181 10.07 6.54 -2.77
C ALA A 181 10.64 5.21 -3.26
N LEU A 182 10.81 4.22 -2.36
CA LEU A 182 11.25 2.87 -2.71
C LEU A 182 10.24 2.17 -3.61
N LEU A 183 8.94 2.22 -3.29
CA LEU A 183 7.89 1.61 -4.12
C LEU A 183 7.84 2.22 -5.51
N LYS A 184 7.95 3.54 -5.62
CA LYS A 184 8.01 4.25 -6.92
C LYS A 184 9.24 3.84 -7.73
N LYS A 185 10.39 3.77 -7.09
CA LYS A 185 11.63 3.27 -7.71
C LYS A 185 11.46 1.84 -8.24
N ILE A 186 10.92 0.94 -7.42
CA ILE A 186 10.68 -0.47 -7.80
C ILE A 186 9.70 -0.57 -8.97
N ASN A 187 8.62 0.22 -8.97
CA ASN A 187 7.68 0.27 -10.09
C ASN A 187 8.40 0.66 -11.39
N GLN A 188 9.19 1.74 -11.36
CA GLN A 188 9.90 2.26 -12.53
C GLN A 188 11.01 1.31 -13.04
N GLU A 189 11.83 0.76 -12.15
CA GLU A 189 12.97 -0.08 -12.52
C GLU A 189 12.56 -1.49 -12.95
N LEU A 190 11.53 -2.06 -12.32
CA LEU A 190 11.10 -3.44 -12.57
C LEU A 190 9.82 -3.53 -13.42
N GLY A 191 9.17 -2.43 -13.74
CA GLY A 191 7.91 -2.40 -14.48
C GLY A 191 6.76 -3.10 -13.77
N LEU A 192 6.78 -3.11 -12.42
CA LEU A 192 5.76 -3.75 -11.60
C LEU A 192 4.45 -2.97 -11.61
N THR A 193 3.32 -3.66 -11.65
CA THR A 193 2.03 -3.08 -11.33
C THR A 193 1.84 -3.10 -9.81
N ILE A 194 1.56 -1.95 -9.20
CA ILE A 194 1.38 -1.83 -7.76
C ILE A 194 -0.09 -1.51 -7.45
N VAL A 195 -0.70 -2.27 -6.54
CA VAL A 195 -2.03 -1.97 -5.98
C VAL A 195 -1.86 -1.62 -4.52
N LEU A 196 -2.13 -0.37 -4.18
CA LEU A 196 -1.92 0.19 -2.86
C LEU A 196 -3.25 0.45 -2.16
N ILE A 197 -3.44 -0.13 -0.99
CA ILE A 197 -4.53 0.23 -0.08
C ILE A 197 -4.02 1.18 0.98
N THR A 198 -4.75 2.27 1.20
CA THR A 198 -4.52 3.17 2.31
C THR A 198 -5.82 3.93 2.64
N HIS A 199 -5.86 4.53 3.82
CA HIS A 199 -6.85 5.54 4.18
C HIS A 199 -6.23 6.96 4.16
N GLU A 200 -4.94 7.08 3.81
CA GLU A 200 -4.20 8.33 3.75
C GLU A 200 -4.21 8.88 2.31
N MET A 201 -4.94 9.96 2.06
CA MET A 201 -5.05 10.58 0.73
C MET A 201 -3.73 11.15 0.25
N GLN A 202 -2.87 11.60 1.19
CA GLN A 202 -1.54 12.11 0.88
C GLN A 202 -0.67 11.04 0.21
N VAL A 203 -0.73 9.79 0.69
CA VAL A 203 -0.01 8.65 0.10
C VAL A 203 -0.47 8.41 -1.34
N ILE A 204 -1.78 8.46 -1.60
CA ILE A 204 -2.33 8.32 -2.96
C ILE A 204 -1.81 9.41 -3.87
N ARG A 205 -1.86 10.67 -3.41
CA ARG A 205 -1.40 11.85 -4.17
C ARG A 205 0.08 11.77 -4.55
N GLU A 206 0.89 11.18 -3.68
CA GLU A 206 2.35 11.17 -3.83
C GLU A 206 2.82 10.16 -4.88
N ILE A 207 2.20 8.98 -4.96
CA ILE A 207 2.75 7.92 -5.81
C ILE A 207 1.78 7.27 -6.80
N CYS A 208 0.44 7.43 -6.64
CA CYS A 208 -0.52 6.73 -7.47
C CYS A 208 -0.84 7.48 -8.77
N ASP A 209 -1.05 6.73 -9.85
CA ASP A 209 -1.50 7.23 -11.16
C ASP A 209 -3.04 7.29 -11.20
N GLN A 210 -3.68 6.26 -10.70
CA GLN A 210 -5.12 6.06 -10.67
C GLN A 210 -5.58 5.82 -9.23
N VAL A 211 -6.84 6.16 -8.95
CA VAL A 211 -7.46 5.92 -7.65
C VAL A 211 -8.90 5.44 -7.80
N VAL A 212 -9.29 4.57 -6.88
CA VAL A 212 -10.69 4.20 -6.66
C VAL A 212 -11.04 4.47 -5.20
N VAL A 213 -12.18 5.12 -5.01
CA VAL A 213 -12.76 5.35 -3.69
C VAL A 213 -13.82 4.29 -3.44
N ILE A 214 -13.71 3.57 -2.33
CA ILE A 214 -14.63 2.53 -1.93
C ILE A 214 -15.35 2.95 -0.65
N ASP A 215 -16.66 2.84 -0.67
CA ASP A 215 -17.51 2.99 0.52
C ASP A 215 -18.52 1.84 0.58
N GLN A 216 -18.74 1.30 1.78
CA GLN A 216 -19.70 0.23 2.06
C GLN A 216 -19.66 -0.96 1.08
N GLY A 217 -18.45 -1.26 0.57
CA GLY A 217 -18.23 -2.38 -0.38
C GLY A 217 -18.43 -2.04 -1.84
N GLU A 218 -18.78 -0.82 -2.20
CA GLU A 218 -19.03 -0.34 -3.56
C GLU A 218 -17.97 0.66 -4.00
N ILE A 219 -17.71 0.73 -5.32
CA ILE A 219 -16.94 1.83 -5.90
C ILE A 219 -17.85 3.03 -6.04
N VAL A 220 -17.48 4.13 -5.39
CA VAL A 220 -18.25 5.38 -5.45
C VAL A 220 -17.64 6.40 -6.40
N GLU A 221 -16.31 6.36 -6.57
CA GLU A 221 -15.61 7.24 -7.49
C GLU A 221 -14.31 6.58 -7.98
N ALA A 222 -13.93 6.78 -9.24
CA ALA A 222 -12.70 6.23 -9.81
C ALA A 222 -12.16 7.12 -10.93
N GLY A 223 -10.84 7.18 -11.07
CA GLY A 223 -10.18 7.92 -12.15
C GLY A 223 -8.72 8.22 -11.88
N GLN A 224 -8.16 9.09 -12.70
CA GLN A 224 -6.82 9.64 -12.45
C GLN A 224 -6.80 10.41 -11.14
N VAL A 225 -5.75 10.22 -10.35
CA VAL A 225 -5.60 10.87 -9.02
C VAL A 225 -5.82 12.38 -9.12
N TRP A 226 -5.19 13.03 -10.10
CA TRP A 226 -5.34 14.46 -10.30
C TRP A 226 -6.81 14.88 -10.54
N SER A 227 -7.56 14.12 -11.35
CA SER A 227 -8.95 14.41 -11.68
C SER A 227 -9.86 14.29 -10.46
N VAL A 228 -9.80 13.13 -9.77
CA VAL A 228 -10.61 12.83 -8.59
C VAL A 228 -10.31 13.81 -7.45
N PHE A 229 -9.04 14.20 -7.26
CA PHE A 229 -8.64 15.07 -6.15
C PHE A 229 -8.89 16.56 -6.43
N SER A 230 -8.88 16.99 -7.69
CA SER A 230 -9.15 18.39 -8.02
C SER A 230 -10.65 18.71 -8.12
N ARG A 231 -11.48 17.71 -8.44
CA ARG A 231 -12.93 17.85 -8.59
C ARG A 231 -13.65 16.61 -8.07
N PRO A 232 -13.62 16.38 -6.75
CA PRO A 232 -14.31 15.24 -6.16
C PRO A 232 -15.81 15.38 -6.34
N GLU A 233 -16.44 14.40 -6.98
CA GLU A 233 -17.88 14.41 -7.27
C GLU A 233 -18.69 13.83 -6.11
N GLN A 234 -18.12 12.88 -5.38
CA GLN A 234 -18.80 12.19 -4.29
C GLN A 234 -18.50 12.83 -2.93
N GLN A 235 -19.55 12.93 -2.09
CA GLN A 235 -19.42 13.52 -0.76
C GLN A 235 -18.33 12.83 0.06
N ILE A 236 -18.26 11.51 0.04
CA ILE A 236 -17.25 10.73 0.76
C ILE A 236 -15.82 11.05 0.31
N THR A 237 -15.60 11.27 -0.99
CA THR A 237 -14.29 11.70 -1.50
C THR A 237 -13.93 13.07 -0.98
N GLN A 238 -14.89 14.00 -0.94
CA GLN A 238 -14.71 15.34 -0.36
C GLN A 238 -14.38 15.26 1.12
N GLU A 239 -15.07 14.41 1.88
CA GLU A 239 -14.82 14.20 3.31
C GLU A 239 -13.42 13.64 3.56
N LEU A 240 -13.00 12.62 2.81
CA LEU A 240 -11.66 12.02 2.91
C LEU A 240 -10.55 13.05 2.61
N LEU A 241 -10.76 13.92 1.62
CA LEU A 241 -9.82 14.98 1.28
C LEU A 241 -9.81 16.13 2.31
N ASN A 242 -10.96 16.47 2.89
CA ASN A 242 -11.09 17.53 3.90
C ASN A 242 -10.48 17.14 5.25
N LEU A 243 -10.52 15.86 5.63
CA LEU A 243 -9.89 15.37 6.85
C LEU A 243 -8.38 15.60 6.85
N GLU A 244 -7.72 15.58 5.69
CA GLU A 244 -6.30 15.94 5.59
C GLU A 244 -6.03 17.43 5.87
N GLN A 245 -6.96 18.33 5.50
CA GLN A 245 -6.80 19.77 5.75
C GLN A 245 -6.96 20.14 7.24
N ILE A 246 -7.70 19.34 7.99
CA ILE A 246 -7.91 19.56 9.44
C ILE A 246 -6.69 19.13 10.26
N THR A 247 -5.85 18.24 9.72
CA THR A 247 -4.64 17.73 10.38
C THR A 247 -3.40 18.64 10.20
N LEU A 248 -3.50 19.74 9.45
CA LEU A 248 -2.43 20.73 9.39
C LEU A 248 -2.43 21.57 10.68
N PRO A 249 -1.30 21.61 11.43
CA PRO A 249 -1.26 22.29 12.70
C PRO A 249 -1.35 23.80 12.51
N PHE A 250 -2.17 24.44 13.34
CA PHE A 250 -2.17 25.84 13.70
C PHE A 250 -1.83 26.84 12.58
N LYS A 251 -2.84 27.58 12.12
CA LYS A 251 -2.59 28.92 11.61
C LYS A 251 -1.78 29.67 12.67
N ILE A 252 -0.52 29.90 12.39
CA ILE A 252 0.26 30.92 13.11
C ILE A 252 -0.48 32.23 12.80
N SER A 253 -1.22 32.75 13.76
CA SER A 253 -1.74 34.10 13.65
C SER A 253 -0.53 35.03 13.47
N PRO A 254 -0.56 35.96 12.52
CA PRO A 254 0.52 36.94 12.42
C PRO A 254 0.63 37.63 13.78
N LEU A 255 1.86 37.77 14.26
CA LEU A 255 2.15 38.56 15.44
C LEU A 255 1.52 39.95 15.24
N PRO A 256 0.86 40.53 16.25
CA PRO A 256 0.35 41.89 16.13
C PRO A 256 1.54 42.80 15.82
N ASP A 257 1.37 43.63 14.79
CA ASP A 257 2.32 44.67 14.45
C ASP A 257 2.66 45.49 15.69
N GLU A 258 3.94 45.55 16.03
CA GLU A 258 4.43 46.47 17.05
C GLU A 258 4.14 47.89 16.56
N ASP A 259 3.05 48.45 17.06
CA ASP A 259 2.69 49.84 16.85
C ASP A 259 3.83 50.73 17.37
N SER A 260 4.39 51.49 16.45
CA SER A 260 5.35 52.53 16.67
C SER A 260 4.77 53.61 17.61
N SER A 261 4.89 53.45 18.91
CA SER A 261 4.72 54.57 19.86
C SER A 261 6.10 55.10 20.27
N SER A 262 6.52 56.14 19.58
CA SER A 262 7.63 57.00 19.92
C SER A 262 7.42 57.60 21.31
N THR A 263 8.11 57.11 22.32
CA THR A 263 8.25 57.81 23.59
C THR A 263 9.55 58.61 23.58
N ARG A 264 9.42 59.92 23.41
CA ARG A 264 10.49 60.90 23.60
C ARG A 264 11.05 60.84 25.02
N TYR A 265 12.27 60.49 25.17
CA TYR A 265 13.00 60.77 26.38
C TYR A 265 13.56 62.16 26.30
N SER A 266 12.98 63.06 27.12
CA SER A 266 13.55 64.38 27.42
C SER A 266 14.81 64.21 28.31
N ARG A 267 15.91 64.72 27.83
CA ARG A 267 17.11 65.00 28.64
C ARG A 267 16.79 66.04 29.68
N THR A 268 16.99 65.74 30.92
CA THR A 268 17.19 66.74 31.99
C THR A 268 18.54 66.50 32.61
N THR A 269 19.40 67.48 32.50
CA THR A 269 20.69 67.65 33.14
C THR A 269 20.53 67.90 34.61
N CYS A 270 21.24 67.21 35.50
CA CYS A 270 22.08 67.76 36.60
C CYS A 270 22.96 66.64 37.08
#